data_4fe3d5fd42c0c847e2866c5bee17ec52
#
_entry.id   4fe3d5fd42c0c847e2866c5bee17ec52
#
_cell.length_a   1.000
_cell.length_b   1.000
_cell.length_c   1.000
_cell.angle_alpha   90.00
_cell.angle_beta   90.00
_cell.angle_gamma   90.00
#
_symmetry.space_group_name_H-M   'P 1'
#
loop_
_entity.id
_entity.type
_entity.pdbx_description
1 polymer ?
#
loop_
_entity_poly.entity_id
_entity_poly.type
_entity_poly.pdbx_seq_one_letter_code
_entity_poly.pdbx_strand_id
1 'polypeptide(L)'
;MSVFYPKASKTIVGHKAVREALRDTQTYSSDLQGDSDVRDYRQLPLEVDPPRHHLYRVALAPYFVKPSIELLIPEFRAHTEKLLTDFFKHESLEVGQHLSLPLVMKNLGVIYSRPQDVEEWISWGPDVWTAESEVRDGKVLHRYLDAIYEEALTKSKDDIWSQIAYLEIDGKQISAAEFRGIAGVMLAGGRDTVVKLFTGIMWHFGNKPEDLALLRSNPELIGPAIQEFLRFLTPLPAMNRTVVPESSTSELPDDRYVGISFISGNFDESVFENPFQINFHRGRNPHLSFGFGPHTCLGNHIAEIEAKVFLEALIDSGLTWEVTTEEIRFHQLPYTKIPDYFGALKIART
;
A
#
# COMPACT_ATOMS: atom_id res chain seq x y z
N MET A 1 -5.20 -3.37 7.68
CA MET A 1 -5.74 -2.03 7.42
C MET A 1 -7.25 -2.08 7.57
N SER A 2 -7.76 -1.88 8.76
CA SER A 2 -9.15 -1.50 8.88
C SER A 2 -9.18 -0.01 8.58
N VAL A 3 -9.56 0.28 7.37
CA VAL A 3 -9.62 1.64 6.87
C VAL A 3 -10.66 2.38 7.68
N PHE A 4 -10.46 3.68 7.93
CA PHE A 4 -11.43 4.63 8.52
C PHE A 4 -12.73 4.73 7.71
N TYR A 5 -13.19 3.64 7.12
CA TYR A 5 -14.33 3.64 6.23
C TYR A 5 -15.56 3.08 6.95
N PRO A 6 -16.71 3.69 6.75
CA PRO A 6 -17.94 3.18 7.27
C PRO A 6 -18.18 1.75 6.80
N LYS A 7 -18.87 0.97 7.61
CA LYS A 7 -19.16 -0.42 7.27
C LYS A 7 -20.07 -0.46 6.03
N ALA A 8 -19.57 -1.08 4.96
CA ALA A 8 -20.35 -1.26 3.75
C ALA A 8 -21.49 -2.27 3.97
N SER A 9 -22.69 -1.96 3.46
CA SER A 9 -23.86 -2.83 3.52
C SER A 9 -23.76 -4.00 2.54
N LYS A 10 -23.07 -3.78 1.41
CA LYS A 10 -22.87 -4.75 0.33
C LYS A 10 -21.42 -4.73 -0.13
N THR A 11 -20.98 -5.82 -0.75
CA THR A 11 -19.64 -5.90 -1.34
C THR A 11 -19.73 -6.42 -2.78
N ILE A 12 -19.08 -5.70 -3.70
CA ILE A 12 -18.89 -6.12 -5.09
C ILE A 12 -17.73 -7.10 -5.13
N VAL A 13 -17.97 -8.28 -5.70
CA VAL A 13 -17.02 -9.39 -5.74
C VAL A 13 -16.84 -9.92 -7.16
N GLY A 14 -15.69 -10.55 -7.40
CA GLY A 14 -15.30 -11.10 -8.70
C GLY A 14 -14.62 -10.07 -9.60
N HIS A 15 -13.69 -10.57 -10.41
CA HIS A 15 -12.76 -9.74 -11.18
C HIS A 15 -13.45 -8.77 -12.15
N LYS A 16 -14.44 -9.26 -12.90
CA LYS A 16 -15.17 -8.44 -13.88
C LYS A 16 -15.95 -7.32 -13.19
N ALA A 17 -16.81 -7.67 -12.22
CA ALA A 17 -17.65 -6.71 -11.53
C ALA A 17 -16.85 -5.65 -10.76
N VAL A 18 -15.75 -6.05 -10.12
CA VAL A 18 -14.83 -5.12 -9.43
C VAL A 18 -14.23 -4.12 -10.43
N ARG A 19 -13.78 -4.56 -11.60
CA ARG A 19 -13.24 -3.65 -12.63
C ARG A 19 -14.27 -2.71 -13.21
N GLU A 20 -15.50 -3.17 -13.40
CA GLU A 20 -16.61 -2.35 -13.87
C GLU A 20 -16.92 -1.26 -12.85
N ALA A 21 -17.08 -1.61 -11.57
CA ALA A 21 -17.33 -0.66 -10.51
C ALA A 21 -16.22 0.36 -10.33
N LEU A 22 -14.95 -0.04 -10.45
CA LEU A 22 -13.79 0.87 -10.34
C LEU A 22 -13.69 1.87 -11.51
N ARG A 23 -14.34 1.61 -12.64
CA ARG A 23 -14.42 2.54 -13.78
C ARG A 23 -15.61 3.47 -13.70
N ASP A 24 -16.67 3.04 -13.08
CA ASP A 24 -17.93 3.78 -12.99
C ASP A 24 -17.91 4.71 -11.78
N THR A 25 -17.22 5.84 -11.94
CA THR A 25 -17.12 6.87 -10.89
C THR A 25 -18.41 7.70 -10.76
N GLN A 26 -19.37 7.56 -11.69
CA GLN A 26 -20.66 8.23 -11.58
C GLN A 26 -21.59 7.49 -10.62
N THR A 27 -21.59 6.16 -10.67
CA THR A 27 -22.36 5.33 -9.74
C THR A 27 -21.63 5.09 -8.43
N TYR A 28 -20.30 4.89 -8.48
CA TYR A 28 -19.46 4.53 -7.33
C TYR A 28 -18.40 5.58 -7.08
N SER A 29 -18.79 6.63 -6.37
CA SER A 29 -17.94 7.76 -6.02
C SER A 29 -16.82 7.34 -5.05
N SER A 30 -15.64 7.87 -5.26
CA SER A 30 -14.51 7.77 -4.32
C SER A 30 -14.63 8.75 -3.16
N ASP A 31 -15.48 9.76 -3.31
CA ASP A 31 -15.80 10.69 -2.23
C ASP A 31 -16.69 10.00 -1.19
N LEU A 32 -16.09 9.62 -0.09
CA LEU A 32 -16.82 8.90 0.96
C LEU A 32 -17.74 9.80 1.78
N GLN A 33 -17.68 11.12 1.61
CA GLN A 33 -18.55 12.12 2.25
C GLN A 33 -18.84 11.78 3.73
N GLY A 34 -17.76 11.37 4.45
CA GLY A 34 -17.97 10.62 5.66
C GLY A 34 -18.17 11.49 6.89
N ASP A 35 -19.26 11.30 7.55
CA ASP A 35 -19.53 11.75 8.92
C ASP A 35 -18.70 10.98 9.95
N SER A 36 -18.00 9.92 9.53
CA SER A 36 -17.27 8.99 10.40
C SER A 36 -15.77 9.17 10.40
N ASP A 37 -15.24 10.11 9.62
CA ASP A 37 -13.80 10.35 9.56
C ASP A 37 -13.39 11.33 10.67
N VAL A 38 -12.35 10.96 11.40
CA VAL A 38 -11.71 11.84 12.39
C VAL A 38 -10.86 12.94 11.76
N ARG A 39 -10.69 12.89 10.43
CA ARG A 39 -9.93 13.87 9.67
C ARG A 39 -10.82 15.04 9.26
N ASP A 40 -10.29 16.23 9.35
CA ASP A 40 -10.88 17.47 8.85
C ASP A 40 -10.50 17.79 7.39
N TYR A 41 -9.90 16.83 6.69
CA TYR A 41 -9.45 16.96 5.31
C TYR A 41 -9.66 15.66 4.53
N ARG A 42 -9.80 15.78 3.19
CA ARG A 42 -9.89 14.63 2.29
C ARG A 42 -8.53 14.06 1.96
N GLN A 43 -8.43 12.76 1.80
CA GLN A 43 -7.24 12.09 1.26
C GLN A 43 -7.15 12.30 -0.24
N LEU A 44 -6.21 13.12 -0.69
CA LEU A 44 -6.08 13.51 -2.10
C LEU A 44 -4.95 12.73 -2.80
N PRO A 45 -5.16 12.27 -4.02
CA PRO A 45 -6.37 12.31 -4.85
C PRO A 45 -7.34 11.13 -4.61
N LEU A 46 -7.19 10.38 -3.52
CA LEU A 46 -7.92 9.13 -3.27
C LEU A 46 -9.43 9.34 -3.11
N GLU A 47 -9.82 10.42 -2.41
CA GLU A 47 -11.22 10.73 -2.04
C GLU A 47 -11.80 11.87 -2.87
N VAL A 48 -11.50 11.92 -4.16
CA VAL A 48 -12.04 12.89 -5.12
C VAL A 48 -12.27 12.24 -6.48
N ASP A 49 -13.39 12.55 -7.12
CA ASP A 49 -13.76 12.00 -8.42
C ASP A 49 -13.29 12.86 -9.61
N PRO A 50 -13.22 12.28 -10.83
CA PRO A 50 -13.07 13.06 -12.05
C PRO A 50 -14.19 14.12 -12.20
N PRO A 51 -13.91 15.31 -12.78
CA PRO A 51 -12.65 15.69 -13.43
C PRO A 51 -11.55 16.17 -12.48
N ARG A 52 -11.87 16.60 -11.25
CA ARG A 52 -10.91 17.18 -10.30
C ARG A 52 -9.81 16.19 -9.91
N HIS A 53 -10.15 14.91 -9.74
CA HIS A 53 -9.19 13.84 -9.53
C HIS A 53 -8.03 13.86 -10.55
N HIS A 54 -8.36 14.08 -11.83
CA HIS A 54 -7.37 14.09 -12.91
C HIS A 54 -6.32 15.19 -12.73
N LEU A 55 -6.73 16.37 -12.25
CA LEU A 55 -5.82 17.49 -12.02
C LEU A 55 -4.74 17.14 -10.97
N TYR A 56 -5.15 16.56 -9.85
CA TYR A 56 -4.20 16.07 -8.84
C TYR A 56 -3.31 14.96 -9.38
N ARG A 57 -3.87 14.01 -10.15
CA ARG A 57 -3.11 12.90 -10.74
C ARG A 57 -2.02 13.40 -11.67
N VAL A 58 -2.33 14.35 -12.53
CA VAL A 58 -1.38 14.95 -13.47
C VAL A 58 -0.29 15.70 -12.72
N ALA A 59 -0.65 16.48 -11.68
CA ALA A 59 0.30 17.24 -10.89
C ALA A 59 1.26 16.35 -10.08
N LEU A 60 0.77 15.21 -9.58
CA LEU A 60 1.55 14.30 -8.75
C LEU A 60 2.33 13.24 -9.55
N ALA A 61 1.88 12.89 -10.76
CA ALA A 61 2.48 11.82 -11.55
C ALA A 61 4.01 11.92 -11.73
N PRO A 62 4.62 13.11 -11.93
CA PRO A 62 6.07 13.23 -12.12
C PRO A 62 6.92 12.68 -10.97
N TYR A 63 6.39 12.66 -9.74
CA TYR A 63 7.10 12.16 -8.56
C TYR A 63 7.08 10.63 -8.44
N PHE A 64 6.20 9.96 -9.19
CA PHE A 64 5.95 8.53 -9.08
C PHE A 64 6.29 7.76 -10.36
N VAL A 65 6.87 8.44 -11.36
CA VAL A 65 7.28 7.76 -12.60
C VAL A 65 8.52 6.89 -12.37
N LYS A 66 8.54 5.76 -13.08
CA LYS A 66 9.58 4.75 -12.92
C LYS A 66 11.02 5.30 -12.99
N PRO A 67 11.40 6.17 -13.94
CA PRO A 67 12.77 6.69 -14.00
C PRO A 67 13.21 7.47 -12.75
N SER A 68 12.28 8.21 -12.11
CA SER A 68 12.60 8.94 -10.88
C SER A 68 12.85 8.00 -9.70
N ILE A 69 12.11 6.90 -9.63
CA ILE A 69 12.23 5.90 -8.56
C ILE A 69 13.47 5.01 -8.77
N GLU A 70 13.82 4.70 -10.01
CA GLU A 70 15.03 3.91 -10.31
C GLU A 70 16.31 4.56 -9.80
N LEU A 71 16.36 5.87 -9.65
CA LEU A 71 17.49 6.59 -9.05
C LEU A 71 17.69 6.26 -7.58
N LEU A 72 16.65 5.77 -6.88
CA LEU A 72 16.69 5.43 -5.45
C LEU A 72 17.07 3.95 -5.19
N ILE A 73 17.24 3.15 -6.24
CA ILE A 73 17.60 1.73 -6.11
C ILE A 73 18.85 1.50 -5.25
N PRO A 74 19.95 2.29 -5.38
CA PRO A 74 21.13 2.08 -4.57
C PRO A 74 20.86 2.20 -3.06
N GLU A 75 20.05 3.19 -2.65
CA GLU A 75 19.67 3.40 -1.26
C GLU A 75 18.74 2.28 -0.76
N PHE A 76 17.75 1.89 -1.55
CA PHE A 76 16.87 0.76 -1.22
C PHE A 76 17.67 -0.52 -1.04
N ARG A 77 18.64 -0.76 -1.91
CA ARG A 77 19.53 -1.92 -1.83
C ARG A 77 20.36 -1.89 -0.55
N ALA A 78 21.00 -0.77 -0.24
CA ALA A 78 21.80 -0.61 0.95
C ALA A 78 20.98 -0.81 2.24
N HIS A 79 19.76 -0.26 2.30
CA HIS A 79 18.85 -0.48 3.43
C HIS A 79 18.49 -1.95 3.57
N THR A 80 18.14 -2.61 2.46
CA THR A 80 17.72 -4.01 2.47
C THR A 80 18.85 -4.93 2.94
N GLU A 81 20.04 -4.81 2.37
CA GLU A 81 21.19 -5.64 2.72
C GLU A 81 21.61 -5.45 4.18
N LYS A 82 21.64 -4.19 4.65
CA LYS A 82 21.94 -3.89 6.04
C LYS A 82 20.92 -4.52 6.99
N LEU A 83 19.64 -4.32 6.74
CA LEU A 83 18.57 -4.84 7.61
C LEU A 83 18.50 -6.36 7.60
N LEU A 84 18.67 -7.01 6.46
CA LEU A 84 18.77 -8.48 6.38
C LEU A 84 19.98 -8.98 7.18
N THR A 85 21.14 -8.35 7.01
CA THR A 85 22.35 -8.72 7.76
C THR A 85 22.14 -8.57 9.26
N ASP A 86 21.55 -7.46 9.72
CA ASP A 86 21.33 -7.21 11.14
C ASP A 86 20.25 -8.14 11.71
N PHE A 87 19.17 -8.38 10.97
CA PHE A 87 18.08 -9.26 11.37
C PHE A 87 18.56 -10.70 11.62
N PHE A 88 19.33 -11.26 10.72
CA PHE A 88 19.82 -12.64 10.82
C PHE A 88 21.05 -12.82 11.73
N LYS A 89 21.48 -11.79 12.47
CA LYS A 89 22.42 -11.95 13.61
C LYS A 89 21.72 -12.51 14.85
N HIS A 90 20.40 -12.43 14.91
CA HIS A 90 19.59 -12.92 16.01
C HIS A 90 19.02 -14.31 15.69
N GLU A 91 18.87 -15.15 16.73
CA GLU A 91 18.36 -16.52 16.55
C GLU A 91 16.91 -16.55 16.05
N SER A 92 16.09 -15.62 16.54
CA SER A 92 14.71 -15.48 16.11
C SER A 92 14.21 -14.05 16.37
N LEU A 93 13.66 -13.40 15.35
CA LEU A 93 13.01 -12.10 15.46
C LEU A 93 11.66 -12.10 14.75
N GLU A 94 10.82 -11.16 15.15
CA GLU A 94 9.55 -10.87 14.48
C GLU A 94 9.82 -10.06 13.20
N VAL A 95 9.31 -10.56 12.06
CA VAL A 95 9.63 -10.04 10.72
C VAL A 95 9.04 -8.65 10.49
N GLY A 96 7.77 -8.46 10.86
CA GLY A 96 7.05 -7.20 10.63
C GLY A 96 7.74 -6.03 11.31
N GLN A 97 8.04 -6.16 12.60
CA GLN A 97 8.59 -5.08 13.44
C GLN A 97 10.10 -4.88 13.26
N HIS A 98 10.86 -5.94 13.00
CA HIS A 98 12.31 -5.85 13.00
C HIS A 98 12.94 -5.87 11.61
N LEU A 99 12.16 -6.19 10.57
CA LEU A 99 12.64 -6.19 9.19
C LEU A 99 11.76 -5.33 8.27
N SER A 100 10.48 -5.74 8.09
CA SER A 100 9.62 -5.13 7.07
C SER A 100 9.30 -3.67 7.35
N LEU A 101 8.84 -3.34 8.57
CA LEU A 101 8.50 -1.97 8.92
C LEU A 101 9.72 -1.03 8.89
N PRO A 102 10.86 -1.35 9.52
CA PRO A 102 12.05 -0.50 9.42
C PRO A 102 12.54 -0.30 7.98
N LEU A 103 12.48 -1.35 7.15
CA LEU A 103 12.89 -1.25 5.75
C LEU A 103 11.99 -0.29 4.96
N VAL A 104 10.68 -0.48 5.06
CA VAL A 104 9.71 0.37 4.37
C VAL A 104 9.81 1.82 4.83
N MET A 105 9.96 2.06 6.13
CA MET A 105 10.07 3.43 6.66
C MET A 105 11.37 4.12 6.22
N LYS A 106 12.48 3.39 6.15
CA LYS A 106 13.75 3.93 5.60
C LYS A 106 13.62 4.29 4.12
N ASN A 107 12.96 3.44 3.34
CA ASN A 107 12.72 3.69 1.92
C ASN A 107 11.80 4.91 1.73
N LEU A 108 10.73 5.03 2.52
CA LEU A 108 9.87 6.23 2.51
C LEU A 108 10.65 7.50 2.88
N GLY A 109 11.59 7.39 3.84
CA GLY A 109 12.49 8.49 4.19
C GLY A 109 13.32 8.99 3.01
N VAL A 110 13.81 8.07 2.16
CA VAL A 110 14.54 8.41 0.92
C VAL A 110 13.58 8.98 -0.12
N ILE A 111 12.46 8.30 -0.40
CA ILE A 111 11.45 8.73 -1.39
C ILE A 111 10.99 10.16 -1.11
N TYR A 112 10.78 10.48 0.16
CA TYR A 112 10.26 11.79 0.57
C TYR A 112 11.34 12.78 1.03
N SER A 113 12.63 12.44 0.86
CA SER A 113 13.75 13.29 1.27
C SER A 113 13.72 13.67 2.76
N ARG A 114 13.24 12.74 3.61
CA ARG A 114 13.07 12.89 5.07
C ARG A 114 13.69 11.74 5.86
N PRO A 115 14.96 11.35 5.60
CA PRO A 115 15.57 10.23 6.33
C PRO A 115 15.72 10.49 7.83
N GLN A 116 15.77 11.76 8.24
CA GLN A 116 15.86 12.16 9.66
C GLN A 116 14.55 11.92 10.43
N ASP A 117 13.41 11.81 9.77
CA ASP A 117 12.09 11.68 10.40
C ASP A 117 11.67 10.21 10.58
N VAL A 118 12.43 9.28 10.05
CA VAL A 118 12.10 7.85 10.01
C VAL A 118 11.86 7.27 11.40
N GLU A 119 12.72 7.59 12.36
CA GLU A 119 12.59 7.08 13.74
C GLU A 119 11.34 7.66 14.44
N GLU A 120 10.99 8.91 14.18
CA GLU A 120 9.74 9.51 14.62
C GLU A 120 8.55 8.77 14.03
N TRP A 121 8.53 8.53 12.72
CA TRP A 121 7.44 7.81 12.05
C TRP A 121 7.27 6.37 12.56
N ILE A 122 8.37 5.67 12.86
CA ILE A 122 8.34 4.34 13.45
C ILE A 122 7.77 4.38 14.87
N SER A 123 8.07 5.43 15.63
CA SER A 123 7.59 5.58 17.02
C SER A 123 6.09 5.85 17.13
N TRP A 124 5.44 6.30 16.06
CA TRP A 124 4.01 6.58 16.07
C TRP A 124 3.21 5.29 16.23
N GLY A 125 2.33 5.28 17.21
CA GLY A 125 1.52 4.13 17.55
C GLY A 125 0.38 3.82 16.56
N PRO A 126 -0.37 2.76 16.85
CA PRO A 126 -1.51 2.34 16.01
C PRO A 126 -2.60 3.40 15.89
N ASP A 127 -2.76 4.26 16.88
CA ASP A 127 -3.72 5.38 16.90
C ASP A 127 -3.47 6.40 15.77
N VAL A 128 -2.23 6.51 15.29
CA VAL A 128 -1.87 7.34 14.13
C VAL A 128 -2.12 6.62 12.81
N TRP A 129 -1.80 5.31 12.76
CA TRP A 129 -1.74 4.56 11.52
C TRP A 129 -2.95 3.67 11.24
N THR A 130 -3.69 3.26 12.28
CA THR A 130 -4.78 2.30 12.13
C THR A 130 -6.10 2.84 12.69
N ALA A 131 -7.19 2.45 12.06
CA ALA A 131 -8.53 2.75 12.52
C ALA A 131 -9.02 1.83 13.66
N GLU A 132 -8.22 0.83 14.06
CA GLU A 132 -8.58 -0.16 15.07
C GLU A 132 -8.32 0.34 16.51
N SER A 133 -7.59 1.45 16.67
CA SER A 133 -7.37 2.05 17.99
C SER A 133 -8.68 2.63 18.55
N GLU A 134 -8.98 2.34 19.81
CA GLU A 134 -10.10 2.95 20.55
C GLU A 134 -9.90 4.47 20.70
N VAL A 135 -8.65 4.93 20.70
CA VAL A 135 -8.27 6.34 20.74
C VAL A 135 -7.78 6.77 19.36
N ARG A 136 -8.69 7.22 18.53
CA ARG A 136 -8.37 7.79 17.21
C ARG A 136 -7.93 9.23 17.38
N ASP A 137 -6.65 9.47 17.57
CA ASP A 137 -6.08 10.81 17.61
C ASP A 137 -5.11 11.07 16.47
N GLY A 138 -5.62 11.47 15.32
CA GLY A 138 -4.82 11.90 14.16
C GLY A 138 -3.98 13.17 14.40
N LYS A 139 -4.06 13.80 15.59
CA LYS A 139 -3.42 15.09 15.87
C LYS A 139 -1.89 15.06 15.79
N VAL A 140 -1.27 13.91 16.05
CA VAL A 140 0.20 13.78 15.91
C VAL A 140 0.58 13.92 14.43
N LEU A 141 -0.09 13.17 13.56
CA LEU A 141 0.13 13.25 12.11
C LEU A 141 -0.25 14.64 11.56
N HIS A 142 -1.37 15.21 12.00
CA HIS A 142 -1.79 16.54 11.56
C HIS A 142 -0.73 17.60 11.90
N ARG A 143 -0.26 17.64 13.16
CA ARG A 143 0.79 18.60 13.56
C ARG A 143 2.08 18.42 12.78
N TYR A 144 2.47 17.17 12.54
CA TYR A 144 3.63 16.87 11.72
C TYR A 144 3.46 17.40 10.28
N LEU A 145 2.32 17.10 9.64
CA LEU A 145 2.07 17.55 8.27
C LEU A 145 1.93 19.07 8.15
N ASP A 146 1.37 19.74 9.16
CA ASP A 146 1.33 21.20 9.21
C ASP A 146 2.73 21.80 9.32
N ALA A 147 3.59 21.24 10.18
CA ALA A 147 4.97 21.68 10.31
C ALA A 147 5.75 21.46 9.01
N ILE A 148 5.54 20.34 8.30
CA ILE A 148 6.15 20.10 6.99
C ILE A 148 5.65 21.09 5.95
N TYR A 149 4.37 21.44 5.94
CA TYR A 149 3.83 22.44 5.03
C TYR A 149 4.45 23.82 5.23
N GLU A 150 4.50 24.29 6.48
CA GLU A 150 5.13 25.57 6.84
C GLU A 150 6.62 25.57 6.46
N GLU A 151 7.36 24.51 6.77
CA GLU A 151 8.75 24.34 6.36
C GLU A 151 8.90 24.40 4.82
N ALA A 152 8.04 23.67 4.10
CA ALA A 152 8.06 23.59 2.64
C ALA A 152 7.84 24.94 1.97
N LEU A 153 7.00 25.80 2.53
CA LEU A 153 6.76 27.16 2.01
C LEU A 153 7.98 28.09 2.18
N THR A 154 8.95 27.75 3.02
CA THR A 154 10.18 28.51 3.17
C THR A 154 11.31 28.08 2.22
N LYS A 155 11.13 26.94 1.54
CA LYS A 155 12.13 26.32 0.67
C LYS A 155 11.95 26.67 -0.80
N SER A 156 13.00 26.50 -1.57
CA SER A 156 13.09 26.85 -3.00
C SER A 156 12.65 25.73 -3.95
N LYS A 157 11.70 24.88 -3.56
CA LYS A 157 11.22 23.70 -4.32
C LYS A 157 12.30 22.63 -4.58
N ASP A 158 13.24 22.47 -3.64
CA ASP A 158 14.37 21.56 -3.80
C ASP A 158 14.02 20.11 -3.41
N ASP A 159 12.98 19.91 -2.63
CA ASP A 159 12.48 18.60 -2.21
C ASP A 159 11.02 18.37 -2.64
N ILE A 160 10.58 17.11 -2.55
CA ILE A 160 9.23 16.72 -2.95
C ILE A 160 8.13 17.48 -2.18
N TRP A 161 8.35 17.78 -0.89
CA TRP A 161 7.36 18.48 -0.07
C TRP A 161 7.20 19.93 -0.46
N SER A 162 8.32 20.64 -0.71
CA SER A 162 8.27 22.01 -1.17
C SER A 162 7.68 22.09 -2.59
N GLN A 163 7.97 21.13 -3.45
CA GLN A 163 7.34 21.04 -4.77
C GLN A 163 5.83 20.82 -4.66
N ILE A 164 5.38 19.91 -3.78
CA ILE A 164 3.95 19.66 -3.55
C ILE A 164 3.26 20.89 -2.93
N ALA A 165 3.87 21.55 -1.94
CA ALA A 165 3.27 22.73 -1.29
C ALA A 165 3.01 23.89 -2.28
N TYR A 166 3.77 23.96 -3.37
CA TYR A 166 3.59 24.95 -4.43
C TYR A 166 2.83 24.44 -5.66
N LEU A 167 2.18 23.25 -5.57
CA LEU A 167 1.32 22.79 -6.66
C LEU A 167 0.14 23.73 -6.88
N GLU A 168 -0.22 23.92 -8.14
CA GLU A 168 -1.40 24.67 -8.55
C GLU A 168 -2.45 23.71 -9.12
N ILE A 169 -3.65 23.76 -8.56
CA ILE A 169 -4.82 23.03 -9.01
C ILE A 169 -5.90 24.04 -9.38
N ASP A 170 -6.41 23.98 -10.60
CA ASP A 170 -7.35 24.98 -11.15
C ASP A 170 -6.81 26.43 -11.05
N GLY A 171 -5.50 26.62 -11.28
CA GLY A 171 -4.85 27.93 -11.23
C GLY A 171 -4.73 28.55 -9.83
N LYS A 172 -4.89 27.74 -8.78
CA LYS A 172 -4.70 28.15 -7.39
C LYS A 172 -3.71 27.24 -6.70
N GLN A 173 -2.80 27.84 -5.93
CA GLN A 173 -1.93 27.05 -5.05
C GLN A 173 -2.77 26.26 -4.06
N ILE A 174 -2.35 25.02 -3.80
CA ILE A 174 -3.04 24.16 -2.84
C ILE A 174 -3.00 24.75 -1.43
N SER A 175 -4.06 24.51 -0.68
CA SER A 175 -4.18 24.88 0.72
C SER A 175 -3.42 23.91 1.64
N ALA A 176 -3.20 24.28 2.90
CA ALA A 176 -2.67 23.40 3.94
C ALA A 176 -3.51 22.12 4.10
N ALA A 177 -4.83 22.19 3.99
CA ALA A 177 -5.71 21.05 4.06
C ALA A 177 -5.51 20.08 2.86
N GLU A 178 -5.34 20.61 1.65
CA GLU A 178 -5.04 19.82 0.47
C GLU A 178 -3.64 19.19 0.56
N PHE A 179 -2.64 19.93 1.04
CA PHE A 179 -1.31 19.40 1.32
C PHE A 179 -1.37 18.25 2.32
N ARG A 180 -2.07 18.41 3.45
CA ARG A 180 -2.29 17.33 4.43
C ARG A 180 -2.93 16.09 3.79
N GLY A 181 -3.93 16.31 2.93
CA GLY A 181 -4.59 15.24 2.20
C GLY A 181 -3.64 14.45 1.31
N ILE A 182 -2.79 15.13 0.54
CA ILE A 182 -1.79 14.52 -0.34
C ILE A 182 -0.72 13.81 0.49
N ALA A 183 -0.09 14.53 1.41
CA ALA A 183 1.03 14.04 2.19
C ALA A 183 0.63 12.87 3.12
N GLY A 184 -0.58 12.92 3.70
CA GLY A 184 -1.13 11.84 4.52
C GLY A 184 -1.31 10.55 3.72
N VAL A 185 -1.84 10.64 2.49
CA VAL A 185 -1.97 9.47 1.60
C VAL A 185 -0.60 8.94 1.18
N MET A 186 0.35 9.82 0.89
CA MET A 186 1.70 9.40 0.50
C MET A 186 2.37 8.59 1.61
N LEU A 187 2.32 9.07 2.86
CA LEU A 187 2.91 8.37 4.00
C LEU A 187 2.16 7.07 4.34
N ALA A 188 0.83 7.12 4.49
CA ALA A 188 0.04 5.96 4.91
C ALA A 188 -0.06 4.89 3.81
N GLY A 189 -0.23 5.30 2.56
CA GLY A 189 -0.44 4.39 1.42
C GLY A 189 0.79 3.54 1.09
N GLY A 190 1.98 4.08 1.29
CA GLY A 190 3.24 3.37 1.04
C GLY A 190 3.73 2.49 2.19
N ARG A 191 3.14 2.62 3.39
CA ARG A 191 3.62 1.94 4.59
C ARG A 191 3.08 0.50 4.71
N ASP A 192 1.82 0.36 5.09
CA ASP A 192 1.26 -0.93 5.55
C ASP A 192 1.14 -1.96 4.43
N THR A 193 0.89 -1.49 3.21
CA THR A 193 0.77 -2.37 2.04
C THR A 193 2.10 -3.04 1.70
N VAL A 194 3.20 -2.29 1.74
CA VAL A 194 4.54 -2.81 1.44
C VAL A 194 5.07 -3.64 2.62
N VAL A 195 4.79 -3.25 3.87
CA VAL A 195 5.08 -4.08 5.05
C VAL A 195 4.41 -5.43 4.95
N LYS A 196 3.11 -5.48 4.58
CA LYS A 196 2.40 -6.74 4.36
C LYS A 196 3.02 -7.56 3.24
N LEU A 197 3.40 -6.92 2.13
CA LEU A 197 4.03 -7.59 1.01
C LEU A 197 5.35 -8.27 1.43
N PHE A 198 6.26 -7.54 2.08
CA PHE A 198 7.55 -8.08 2.50
C PHE A 198 7.41 -9.16 3.56
N THR A 199 6.55 -8.94 4.56
CA THR A 199 6.27 -9.94 5.58
C THR A 199 5.68 -11.21 4.98
N GLY A 200 4.77 -11.07 4.02
CA GLY A 200 4.17 -12.21 3.30
C GLY A 200 5.17 -12.96 2.41
N ILE A 201 6.12 -12.28 1.80
CA ILE A 201 7.24 -12.91 1.05
C ILE A 201 8.11 -13.75 2.00
N MET A 202 8.49 -13.18 3.15
CA MET A 202 9.28 -13.89 4.17
C MET A 202 8.54 -15.11 4.72
N TRP A 203 7.23 -14.97 4.99
CA TRP A 203 6.36 -16.07 5.39
C TRP A 203 6.32 -17.17 4.34
N HIS A 204 6.12 -16.81 3.07
CA HIS A 204 6.02 -17.77 1.98
C HIS A 204 7.31 -18.60 1.85
N PHE A 205 8.45 -17.96 1.77
CA PHE A 205 9.73 -18.65 1.59
C PHE A 205 10.17 -19.44 2.83
N GLY A 206 9.75 -19.03 4.03
CA GLY A 206 9.98 -19.82 5.25
C GLY A 206 9.15 -21.10 5.30
N ASN A 207 7.99 -21.13 4.61
CA ASN A 207 7.13 -22.31 4.48
C ASN A 207 7.37 -23.08 3.17
N LYS A 208 7.99 -22.44 2.17
CA LYS A 208 8.23 -22.96 0.82
C LYS A 208 9.65 -22.60 0.35
N PRO A 209 10.69 -23.15 1.02
CA PRO A 209 12.08 -22.83 0.68
C PRO A 209 12.47 -23.25 -0.76
N GLU A 210 11.77 -24.24 -1.32
CA GLU A 210 11.93 -24.65 -2.71
C GLU A 210 11.62 -23.52 -3.72
N ASP A 211 10.68 -22.63 -3.39
CA ASP A 211 10.34 -21.51 -4.26
C ASP A 211 11.43 -20.43 -4.24
N LEU A 212 12.09 -20.21 -3.09
CA LEU A 212 13.26 -19.34 -3.02
C LEU A 212 14.46 -19.93 -3.80
N ALA A 213 14.67 -21.25 -3.69
CA ALA A 213 15.70 -21.95 -4.46
C ALA A 213 15.42 -21.88 -5.98
N LEU A 214 14.14 -21.95 -6.38
CA LEU A 214 13.73 -21.76 -7.77
C LEU A 214 14.13 -20.38 -8.29
N LEU A 215 13.83 -19.30 -7.53
CA LEU A 215 14.20 -17.94 -7.94
C LEU A 215 15.72 -17.72 -7.97
N ARG A 216 16.48 -18.35 -7.09
CA ARG A 216 17.95 -18.33 -7.12
C ARG A 216 18.51 -18.94 -8.40
N SER A 217 17.88 -20.00 -8.88
CA SER A 217 18.29 -20.69 -10.10
C SER A 217 17.78 -20.02 -11.37
N ASN A 218 16.73 -19.19 -11.26
CA ASN A 218 16.03 -18.58 -12.41
C ASN A 218 15.71 -17.11 -12.11
N PRO A 219 16.69 -16.21 -12.12
CA PRO A 219 16.48 -14.79 -11.78
C PRO A 219 15.48 -14.06 -12.69
N GLU A 220 15.27 -14.56 -13.90
CA GLU A 220 14.26 -14.03 -14.83
C GLU A 220 12.82 -14.17 -14.30
N LEU A 221 12.60 -15.05 -13.33
CA LEU A 221 11.30 -15.21 -12.68
C LEU A 221 11.01 -14.16 -11.58
N ILE A 222 11.97 -13.32 -11.21
CA ILE A 222 11.77 -12.29 -10.17
C ILE A 222 10.61 -11.35 -10.53
N GLY A 223 10.55 -10.87 -11.76
CA GLY A 223 9.45 -10.03 -12.23
C GLY A 223 8.08 -10.71 -12.12
N PRO A 224 7.88 -11.89 -12.72
CA PRO A 224 6.67 -12.68 -12.53
C PRO A 224 6.35 -13.00 -11.06
N ALA A 225 7.34 -13.30 -10.23
CA ALA A 225 7.15 -13.59 -8.80
C ALA A 225 6.59 -12.38 -8.05
N ILE A 226 7.07 -11.16 -8.33
CA ILE A 226 6.53 -9.93 -7.75
C ILE A 226 5.03 -9.79 -8.06
N GLN A 227 4.64 -9.95 -9.32
CA GLN A 227 3.24 -9.86 -9.73
C GLN A 227 2.38 -10.94 -9.05
N GLU A 228 2.93 -12.14 -8.88
CA GLU A 228 2.22 -13.24 -8.22
C GLU A 228 2.11 -13.04 -6.71
N PHE A 229 3.14 -12.52 -6.04
CA PHE A 229 3.04 -12.11 -4.63
C PHE A 229 2.03 -10.99 -4.43
N LEU A 230 2.03 -9.98 -5.28
CA LEU A 230 1.04 -8.91 -5.26
C LEU A 230 -0.38 -9.49 -5.41
N ARG A 231 -0.60 -10.40 -6.35
CA ARG A 231 -1.88 -11.06 -6.54
C ARG A 231 -2.29 -11.86 -5.30
N PHE A 232 -1.43 -12.75 -4.83
CA PHE A 232 -1.77 -13.70 -3.77
C PHE A 232 -1.93 -13.03 -2.41
N LEU A 233 -1.02 -12.14 -2.03
CA LEU A 233 -1.07 -11.43 -0.75
C LEU A 233 -2.13 -10.33 -0.73
N THR A 234 -2.47 -9.78 -1.89
CA THR A 234 -3.43 -8.67 -2.04
C THR A 234 -3.27 -7.67 -0.89
N PRO A 235 -2.20 -6.85 -0.85
CA PRO A 235 -1.85 -6.04 0.33
C PRO A 235 -2.99 -5.17 0.84
N LEU A 236 -3.78 -4.59 -0.06
CA LEU A 236 -5.05 -3.94 0.25
C LEU A 236 -6.19 -4.82 -0.27
N PRO A 237 -6.94 -5.51 0.61
CA PRO A 237 -7.93 -6.51 0.19
C PRO A 237 -9.23 -5.92 -0.38
N ALA A 238 -9.59 -4.71 0.04
CA ALA A 238 -10.81 -4.03 -0.41
C ALA A 238 -10.73 -2.53 -0.17
N MET A 239 -11.61 -1.78 -0.84
CA MET A 239 -11.91 -0.37 -0.59
C MET A 239 -13.40 -0.12 -0.63
N ASN A 240 -13.84 0.96 -0.01
CA ASN A 240 -15.23 1.39 -0.08
C ASN A 240 -15.45 2.45 -1.18
N ARG A 241 -16.69 2.55 -1.61
CA ARG A 241 -17.22 3.61 -2.47
C ARG A 241 -18.57 4.09 -1.93
N THR A 242 -18.91 5.32 -2.23
CA THR A 242 -20.26 5.86 -2.01
C THR A 242 -21.09 5.62 -3.25
N VAL A 243 -22.27 4.99 -3.09
CA VAL A 243 -23.24 4.86 -4.18
C VAL A 243 -23.93 6.21 -4.37
N VAL A 244 -23.80 6.77 -5.56
CA VAL A 244 -24.44 8.05 -5.92
C VAL A 244 -25.88 7.77 -6.34
N PRO A 245 -26.91 8.39 -5.72
CA PRO A 245 -28.30 8.24 -6.13
C PRO A 245 -28.54 8.79 -7.55
N GLU A 246 -29.43 8.16 -8.30
CA GLU A 246 -29.80 8.62 -9.64
C GLU A 246 -30.46 10.02 -9.64
N SER A 247 -31.01 10.45 -8.50
CA SER A 247 -31.60 11.79 -8.32
C SER A 247 -30.76 12.64 -7.38
N SER A 248 -30.31 13.80 -7.85
CA SER A 248 -29.49 14.78 -7.11
C SER A 248 -30.18 15.46 -5.91
N THR A 249 -31.41 15.09 -5.59
CA THR A 249 -32.26 15.76 -4.56
C THR A 249 -32.50 14.91 -3.32
N SER A 250 -32.04 13.67 -3.26
CA SER A 250 -32.25 12.80 -2.09
C SER A 250 -31.07 12.87 -1.14
N GLU A 251 -31.35 12.91 0.16
CA GLU A 251 -30.36 12.62 1.19
C GLU A 251 -29.71 11.27 0.89
N LEU A 252 -28.39 11.15 1.11
CA LEU A 252 -27.70 9.90 0.92
C LEU A 252 -28.25 8.86 1.90
N PRO A 253 -28.62 7.66 1.47
CA PRO A 253 -29.17 6.64 2.36
C PRO A 253 -28.09 6.15 3.36
N ASP A 254 -28.52 5.66 4.51
CA ASP A 254 -27.60 5.13 5.54
C ASP A 254 -26.75 3.96 5.05
N ASP A 255 -27.23 3.20 4.04
CA ASP A 255 -26.54 2.08 3.43
C ASP A 255 -25.78 2.46 2.12
N ARG A 256 -25.45 3.74 1.96
CA ARG A 256 -24.80 4.29 0.76
C ARG A 256 -23.43 3.71 0.43
N TYR A 257 -22.79 3.05 1.38
CA TYR A 257 -21.45 2.52 1.19
C TYR A 257 -21.45 1.10 0.63
N VAL A 258 -20.64 0.89 -0.40
CA VAL A 258 -20.37 -0.41 -1.00
C VAL A 258 -18.90 -0.75 -0.92
N GLY A 259 -18.59 -1.96 -0.48
CA GLY A 259 -17.23 -2.50 -0.50
C GLY A 259 -16.88 -2.99 -1.91
N ILE A 260 -15.64 -2.75 -2.34
CA ILE A 260 -15.09 -3.31 -3.58
C ILE A 260 -13.96 -4.24 -3.21
N SER A 261 -14.13 -5.55 -3.43
CA SER A 261 -13.22 -6.59 -2.97
C SER A 261 -12.17 -6.92 -4.03
N PHE A 262 -10.95 -6.36 -3.90
CA PHE A 262 -9.82 -6.68 -4.77
C PHE A 262 -9.39 -8.14 -4.60
N ILE A 263 -9.41 -8.64 -3.36
CA ILE A 263 -9.03 -10.02 -3.07
C ILE A 263 -9.96 -11.01 -3.78
N SER A 264 -11.26 -10.75 -3.86
CA SER A 264 -12.18 -11.63 -4.58
C SER A 264 -11.87 -11.67 -6.09
N GLY A 265 -11.41 -10.56 -6.65
CA GLY A 265 -10.97 -10.50 -8.04
C GLY A 265 -9.65 -11.21 -8.30
N ASN A 266 -8.72 -11.16 -7.34
CA ASN A 266 -7.41 -11.80 -7.44
C ASN A 266 -7.47 -13.33 -7.29
N PHE A 267 -8.56 -13.85 -6.74
CA PHE A 267 -8.81 -15.28 -6.57
C PHE A 267 -9.98 -15.80 -7.43
N ASP A 268 -10.39 -15.03 -8.44
CA ASP A 268 -11.46 -15.41 -9.37
C ASP A 268 -10.97 -16.50 -10.34
N GLU A 269 -11.53 -17.71 -10.20
CA GLU A 269 -11.19 -18.90 -11.02
C GLU A 269 -11.53 -18.72 -12.50
N SER A 270 -12.42 -17.78 -12.84
CA SER A 270 -12.71 -17.44 -14.23
C SER A 270 -11.58 -16.69 -14.94
N VAL A 271 -10.62 -16.16 -14.16
CA VAL A 271 -9.51 -15.33 -14.67
C VAL A 271 -8.15 -15.97 -14.37
N PHE A 272 -8.02 -16.61 -13.20
CA PHE A 272 -6.77 -17.19 -12.75
C PHE A 272 -6.91 -18.70 -12.59
N GLU A 273 -6.15 -19.45 -13.38
CA GLU A 273 -6.06 -20.89 -13.20
C GLU A 273 -5.35 -21.19 -11.87
N ASN A 274 -5.92 -22.12 -11.07
CA ASN A 274 -5.42 -22.49 -9.74
C ASN A 274 -5.06 -21.26 -8.87
N PRO A 275 -6.02 -20.32 -8.60
CA PRO A 275 -5.70 -19.04 -7.98
C PRO A 275 -5.20 -19.16 -6.54
N PHE A 276 -5.44 -20.29 -5.88
CA PHE A 276 -5.06 -20.58 -4.48
C PHE A 276 -3.61 -21.05 -4.33
N GLN A 277 -2.87 -21.15 -5.44
CA GLN A 277 -1.47 -21.51 -5.44
C GLN A 277 -0.64 -20.34 -5.97
N ILE A 278 0.51 -20.09 -5.37
CA ILE A 278 1.52 -19.20 -5.92
C ILE A 278 2.20 -19.92 -7.08
N ASN A 279 2.28 -19.25 -8.22
CA ASN A 279 2.88 -19.79 -9.44
C ASN A 279 3.68 -18.71 -10.16
N PHE A 280 5.00 -18.74 -10.03
CA PHE A 280 5.90 -17.78 -10.67
C PHE A 280 6.00 -17.93 -12.20
N HIS A 281 5.47 -19.01 -12.75
CA HIS A 281 5.32 -19.20 -14.18
C HIS A 281 3.96 -18.74 -14.72
N ARG A 282 3.15 -18.07 -13.91
CA ARG A 282 1.88 -17.52 -14.35
C ARG A 282 2.11 -16.46 -15.45
N GLY A 283 1.68 -16.73 -16.67
CA GLY A 283 1.93 -15.86 -17.82
C GLY A 283 1.21 -14.51 -17.67
N ARG A 284 -0.10 -14.48 -17.94
CA ARG A 284 -0.91 -13.26 -17.75
C ARG A 284 -1.39 -13.16 -16.30
N ASN A 285 -1.08 -12.04 -15.65
CA ASN A 285 -1.43 -11.80 -14.26
C ASN A 285 -2.15 -10.44 -14.08
N PRO A 286 -3.43 -10.31 -14.48
CA PRO A 286 -4.18 -9.06 -14.40
C PRO A 286 -4.75 -8.82 -12.98
N HIS A 287 -3.91 -8.90 -11.96
CA HIS A 287 -4.34 -8.72 -10.58
C HIS A 287 -4.86 -7.29 -10.30
N LEU A 288 -5.64 -7.16 -9.24
CA LEU A 288 -6.28 -5.91 -8.82
C LEU A 288 -5.64 -5.28 -7.57
N SER A 289 -4.44 -5.71 -7.18
CA SER A 289 -3.78 -5.24 -5.96
C SER A 289 -3.39 -3.76 -6.01
N PHE A 290 -3.28 -3.20 -7.22
CA PHE A 290 -3.12 -1.77 -7.44
C PHE A 290 -4.43 -1.06 -7.79
N GLY A 291 -5.58 -1.71 -7.60
CA GLY A 291 -6.86 -1.21 -8.10
C GLY A 291 -6.96 -1.24 -9.61
N PHE A 292 -7.89 -0.46 -10.15
CA PHE A 292 -8.15 -0.37 -11.60
C PHE A 292 -8.84 0.95 -11.97
N GLY A 293 -8.69 1.40 -13.21
CA GLY A 293 -9.35 2.62 -13.71
C GLY A 293 -8.69 3.91 -13.22
N PRO A 294 -9.46 5.00 -13.05
CA PRO A 294 -8.90 6.31 -12.71
C PRO A 294 -8.05 6.31 -11.44
N HIS A 295 -8.45 5.55 -10.42
CA HIS A 295 -7.79 5.45 -9.13
C HIS A 295 -6.73 4.33 -9.04
N THR A 296 -6.23 3.82 -10.16
CA THR A 296 -5.07 2.90 -10.13
C THR A 296 -3.95 3.48 -9.29
N CYS A 297 -3.32 2.65 -8.45
CA CYS A 297 -2.30 3.08 -7.49
C CYS A 297 -1.23 3.95 -8.14
N LEU A 298 -0.97 5.12 -7.55
CA LEU A 298 0.05 6.04 -8.03
C LEU A 298 1.46 5.52 -7.73
N GLY A 299 1.60 4.81 -6.60
CA GLY A 299 2.87 4.24 -6.13
C GLY A 299 3.17 2.83 -6.65
N ASN A 300 2.49 2.33 -7.69
CA ASN A 300 2.71 0.97 -8.19
C ASN A 300 4.16 0.70 -8.56
N HIS A 301 4.82 1.64 -9.27
CA HIS A 301 6.23 1.49 -9.65
C HIS A 301 7.18 1.49 -8.46
N ILE A 302 6.86 2.25 -7.40
CA ILE A 302 7.64 2.23 -6.14
C ILE A 302 7.57 0.83 -5.53
N ALA A 303 6.36 0.32 -5.31
CA ALA A 303 6.15 -1.00 -4.70
C ALA A 303 6.81 -2.13 -5.51
N GLU A 304 6.74 -2.08 -6.86
CA GLU A 304 7.39 -3.07 -7.72
C GLU A 304 8.93 -2.99 -7.64
N ILE A 305 9.50 -1.78 -7.60
CA ILE A 305 10.95 -1.59 -7.49
C ILE A 305 11.44 -2.02 -6.11
N GLU A 306 10.75 -1.63 -5.03
CA GLU A 306 11.10 -2.07 -3.68
C GLU A 306 11.03 -3.59 -3.54
N ALA A 307 9.97 -4.22 -4.06
CA ALA A 307 9.83 -5.68 -4.06
C ALA A 307 10.92 -6.37 -4.88
N LYS A 308 11.32 -5.78 -6.01
CA LYS A 308 12.42 -6.29 -6.83
C LYS A 308 13.74 -6.26 -6.07
N VAL A 309 14.08 -5.11 -5.49
CA VAL A 309 15.31 -4.94 -4.69
C VAL A 309 15.33 -5.89 -3.49
N PHE A 310 14.19 -6.05 -2.83
CA PHE A 310 14.05 -6.96 -1.70
C PHE A 310 14.28 -8.42 -2.10
N LEU A 311 13.64 -8.90 -3.18
CA LEU A 311 13.82 -10.26 -3.68
C LEU A 311 15.25 -10.52 -4.16
N GLU A 312 15.84 -9.59 -4.91
CA GLU A 312 17.24 -9.70 -5.34
C GLU A 312 18.20 -9.81 -4.15
N ALA A 313 18.01 -8.98 -3.12
CA ALA A 313 18.83 -9.03 -1.92
C ALA A 313 18.65 -10.34 -1.13
N LEU A 314 17.42 -10.89 -1.05
CA LEU A 314 17.17 -12.20 -0.45
C LEU A 314 17.88 -13.33 -1.23
N ILE A 315 17.82 -13.28 -2.55
CA ILE A 315 18.47 -14.25 -3.42
C ILE A 315 20.00 -14.21 -3.22
N ASP A 316 20.58 -13.02 -3.28
CA ASP A 316 22.02 -12.82 -3.21
C ASP A 316 22.60 -13.10 -1.80
N SER A 317 21.77 -12.93 -0.76
CA SER A 317 22.20 -13.20 0.62
C SER A 317 22.53 -14.67 0.90
N GLY A 318 21.98 -15.59 0.11
CA GLY A 318 22.08 -17.03 0.36
C GLY A 318 21.37 -17.51 1.64
N LEU A 319 20.66 -16.64 2.35
CA LEU A 319 20.00 -16.94 3.61
C LEU A 319 18.84 -17.91 3.41
N THR A 320 18.64 -18.81 4.37
CA THR A 320 17.49 -19.69 4.51
C THR A 320 16.94 -19.60 5.92
N TRP A 321 15.64 -19.82 6.05
CA TRP A 321 14.94 -19.73 7.34
C TRP A 321 13.69 -20.62 7.36
N GLU A 322 13.21 -20.87 8.53
CA GLU A 322 11.92 -21.51 8.78
C GLU A 322 11.02 -20.61 9.62
N VAL A 323 9.72 -20.78 9.48
CA VAL A 323 8.73 -20.10 10.31
C VAL A 323 8.63 -20.84 11.65
N THR A 324 8.88 -20.12 12.75
CA THR A 324 8.81 -20.68 14.12
C THR A 324 7.54 -20.29 14.86
N THR A 325 6.96 -19.15 14.51
CA THR A 325 5.69 -18.67 15.07
C THR A 325 4.97 -17.84 14.02
N GLU A 326 3.68 -18.09 13.87
CA GLU A 326 2.81 -17.27 13.03
C GLU A 326 1.48 -16.98 13.71
N GLU A 327 1.09 -15.71 13.72
CA GLU A 327 -0.25 -15.26 14.06
C GLU A 327 -0.82 -14.55 12.85
N ILE A 328 -1.60 -15.27 12.06
CA ILE A 328 -2.13 -14.76 10.79
C ILE A 328 -3.65 -14.65 10.91
N ARG A 329 -4.17 -13.45 10.67
CA ARG A 329 -5.57 -13.27 10.38
C ARG A 329 -5.80 -13.60 8.90
N PHE A 330 -6.79 -14.44 8.64
CA PHE A 330 -7.13 -14.87 7.30
C PHE A 330 -8.42 -14.19 6.82
N HIS A 331 -8.41 -13.74 5.58
CA HIS A 331 -9.64 -13.42 4.87
C HIS A 331 -10.30 -14.73 4.39
N GLN A 332 -11.56 -14.92 4.76
CA GLN A 332 -12.30 -16.12 4.41
C GLN A 332 -12.90 -15.94 3.01
N LEU A 333 -12.51 -16.75 2.07
CA LEU A 333 -13.17 -16.96 0.77
C LEU A 333 -14.05 -18.22 0.85
N PRO A 334 -14.97 -18.43 -0.11
CA PRO A 334 -15.92 -19.58 -0.05
C PRO A 334 -15.26 -20.93 0.16
N TYR A 335 -14.06 -21.15 -0.40
CA TYR A 335 -13.40 -22.48 -0.38
C TYR A 335 -11.99 -22.44 0.22
N THR A 336 -11.50 -21.30 0.69
CA THR A 336 -10.13 -21.16 1.21
C THR A 336 -9.98 -19.95 2.11
N LYS A 337 -8.81 -19.86 2.76
CA LYS A 337 -8.39 -18.71 3.56
C LYS A 337 -7.12 -18.12 2.96
N ILE A 338 -7.06 -16.81 2.84
CA ILE A 338 -5.91 -16.08 2.32
C ILE A 338 -5.34 -15.20 3.44
N PRO A 339 -4.02 -15.14 3.63
CA PRO A 339 -3.43 -14.25 4.61
C PRO A 339 -3.85 -12.80 4.39
N ASP A 340 -4.50 -12.22 5.40
CA ASP A 340 -4.96 -10.83 5.37
C ASP A 340 -4.08 -9.92 6.22
N TYR A 341 -3.68 -10.41 7.40
CA TYR A 341 -2.85 -9.64 8.31
C TYR A 341 -1.90 -10.56 9.07
N PHE A 342 -0.64 -10.15 9.17
CA PHE A 342 0.38 -10.83 9.95
C PHE A 342 0.52 -10.11 11.30
N GLY A 343 -0.07 -10.67 12.36
CA GLY A 343 0.01 -10.11 13.71
C GLY A 343 1.39 -10.33 14.33
N ALA A 344 1.91 -11.54 14.19
CA ALA A 344 3.28 -11.89 14.53
C ALA A 344 3.79 -12.96 13.56
N LEU A 345 4.96 -12.75 12.99
CA LEU A 345 5.68 -13.72 12.20
C LEU A 345 7.11 -13.80 12.72
N LYS A 346 7.45 -14.90 13.41
CA LYS A 346 8.83 -15.14 13.82
C LYS A 346 9.46 -16.20 12.92
N ILE A 347 10.70 -15.94 12.56
CA ILE A 347 11.52 -16.86 11.77
C ILE A 347 12.86 -17.11 12.45
N ALA A 348 13.41 -18.30 12.20
CA ALA A 348 14.74 -18.66 12.63
C ALA A 348 15.60 -19.02 11.42
N ARG A 349 16.89 -18.69 11.45
CA ARG A 349 17.83 -19.05 10.40
C ARG A 349 18.06 -20.56 10.42
N THR A 350 18.10 -21.17 9.24
CA THR A 350 18.40 -22.59 9.03
C THR A 350 19.77 -22.79 8.39
#